data_d9861b9d18744b0720de5b56e75f17ae
#
_entry.id   d9861b9d18744b0720de5b56e75f17ae
#
_cell.length_a   1.000
_cell.length_b   1.000
_cell.length_c   1.000
_cell.angle_alpha   90.00
_cell.angle_beta   90.00
_cell.angle_gamma   90.00
#
_symmetry.space_group_name_H-M   'P 1'
#
loop_
_entity.id
_entity.type
_entity.pdbx_description
1 polymer ?
#
loop_
_entity_poly.entity_id
_entity_poly.type
_entity_poly.pdbx_seq_one_letter_code
_entity_poly.pdbx_strand_id
1 'polypeptide(L)'
;MKIVVIGGTGLIGSKLVNKLREHGHEAVAAAPNTGVNTLTGEGLAEVLKGASVVVDVSNSPSWDDAAVLKFFETATRNLLTYEEAAGVRHHVALSVVGTDRLSESGYFRAKIAQEKLIKESSVPYSIVHATQIGRAHV
;
A
#
# COMPACT_ATOMS: atom_id res chain seq x y z
N MET A 1 -1.52 -1.52 -18.96
CA MET A 1 -0.99 -2.41 -17.91
C MET A 1 -1.97 -2.49 -16.75
N LYS A 2 -1.94 -3.58 -16.04
CA LYS A 2 -2.78 -3.74 -14.85
C LYS A 2 -2.05 -3.21 -13.63
N ILE A 3 -2.66 -2.27 -12.92
CA ILE A 3 -2.12 -1.66 -11.71
C ILE A 3 -3.11 -1.92 -10.57
N VAL A 4 -2.63 -2.57 -9.51
CA VAL A 4 -3.45 -2.85 -8.34
C VAL A 4 -3.12 -1.81 -7.27
N VAL A 5 -4.15 -1.14 -6.76
CA VAL A 5 -3.99 -0.12 -5.72
C VAL A 5 -4.52 -0.67 -4.40
N ILE A 6 -3.60 -1.01 -3.50
CA ILE A 6 -3.95 -1.49 -2.16
C ILE A 6 -4.38 -0.27 -1.33
N GLY A 7 -5.56 -0.35 -0.74
CA GLY A 7 -6.20 0.81 -0.13
C GLY A 7 -6.94 1.67 -1.15
N GLY A 8 -7.26 1.08 -2.31
CA GLY A 8 -7.83 1.81 -3.44
C GLY A 8 -9.23 2.35 -3.23
N THR A 9 -9.91 1.97 -2.15
CA THR A 9 -11.24 2.49 -1.83
C THR A 9 -11.19 3.64 -0.83
N GLY A 10 -10.01 3.94 -0.27
CA GLY A 10 -9.83 5.06 0.62
C GLY A 10 -9.80 6.39 -0.11
N LEU A 11 -9.64 7.48 0.63
CA LEU A 11 -9.67 8.82 0.06
C LEU A 11 -8.59 9.03 -0.99
N ILE A 12 -7.34 8.72 -0.66
CA ILE A 12 -6.22 8.89 -1.58
C ILE A 12 -6.27 7.82 -2.66
N GLY A 13 -6.53 6.57 -2.25
CA GLY A 13 -6.54 5.45 -3.18
C GLY A 13 -7.58 5.56 -4.27
N SER A 14 -8.79 6.01 -3.94
CA SER A 14 -9.86 6.15 -4.94
C SER A 14 -9.53 7.22 -5.96
N LYS A 15 -8.91 8.32 -5.53
CA LYS A 15 -8.46 9.37 -6.45
C LYS A 15 -7.38 8.85 -7.38
N LEU A 16 -6.45 8.07 -6.85
CA LEU A 16 -5.38 7.48 -7.66
C LEU A 16 -5.94 6.50 -8.69
N VAL A 17 -6.88 5.63 -8.28
CA VAL A 17 -7.52 4.69 -9.19
C VAL A 17 -8.18 5.43 -10.35
N ASN A 18 -8.92 6.50 -10.06
CA ASN A 18 -9.58 7.27 -11.10
C ASN A 18 -8.57 7.93 -12.05
N LYS A 19 -7.50 8.49 -11.51
CA LYS A 19 -6.43 9.09 -12.32
C LYS A 19 -5.79 8.08 -13.26
N LEU A 20 -5.47 6.90 -12.74
CA LEU A 20 -4.84 5.86 -13.56
C LEU A 20 -5.77 5.41 -14.69
N ARG A 21 -7.06 5.30 -14.40
CA ARG A 21 -8.05 4.94 -15.42
C ARG A 21 -8.17 6.02 -16.50
N GLU A 22 -8.09 7.29 -16.11
CA GLU A 22 -8.11 8.40 -17.06
C GLU A 22 -6.92 8.35 -18.02
N HIS A 23 -5.79 7.77 -17.57
CA HIS A 23 -4.61 7.61 -18.41
C HIS A 23 -4.55 6.29 -19.16
N GLY A 24 -5.66 5.56 -19.19
CA GLY A 24 -5.77 4.34 -19.98
C GLY A 24 -5.26 3.07 -19.33
N HIS A 25 -4.95 3.11 -18.03
CA HIS A 25 -4.51 1.92 -17.32
C HIS A 25 -5.69 1.14 -16.74
N GLU A 26 -5.51 -0.18 -16.62
CA GLU A 26 -6.45 -1.01 -15.88
C GLU A 26 -6.09 -0.89 -14.40
N ALA A 27 -6.76 0.00 -13.70
CA ALA A 27 -6.53 0.21 -12.27
C ALA A 27 -7.60 -0.51 -11.46
N VAL A 28 -7.15 -1.36 -10.53
CA VAL A 28 -8.02 -2.17 -9.70
C VAL A 28 -7.88 -1.74 -8.25
N ALA A 29 -8.98 -1.35 -7.63
CA ALA A 29 -9.00 -1.01 -6.22
C ALA A 29 -9.05 -2.30 -5.39
N ALA A 30 -8.12 -2.46 -4.46
CA ALA A 30 -8.06 -3.61 -3.57
C ALA A 30 -8.12 -3.16 -2.12
N ALA A 31 -9.09 -3.66 -1.37
CA ALA A 31 -9.30 -3.29 0.02
C ALA A 31 -10.18 -4.36 0.67
N PRO A 32 -10.33 -4.35 2.00
CA PRO A 32 -11.20 -5.35 2.64
C PRO A 32 -12.63 -5.37 2.09
N ASN A 33 -13.19 -4.21 1.75
CA ASN A 33 -14.54 -4.15 1.19
C ASN A 33 -14.62 -4.63 -0.27
N THR A 34 -13.50 -4.90 -0.92
CA THR A 34 -13.47 -5.54 -2.24
C THR A 34 -13.01 -7.00 -2.16
N GLY A 35 -12.91 -7.55 -0.95
CA GLY A 35 -12.53 -8.94 -0.75
C GLY A 35 -11.03 -9.20 -0.66
N VAL A 36 -10.22 -8.15 -0.49
CA VAL A 36 -8.77 -8.28 -0.39
C VAL A 36 -8.31 -7.89 1.01
N ASN A 37 -7.71 -8.83 1.73
CA ASN A 37 -7.21 -8.59 3.07
C ASN A 37 -5.71 -8.88 3.13
N THR A 38 -4.90 -7.85 3.26
CA THR A 38 -3.45 -7.99 3.29
C THR A 38 -2.95 -8.64 4.58
N LEU A 39 -3.72 -8.58 5.66
CA LEU A 39 -3.33 -9.21 6.92
C LEU A 39 -3.42 -10.73 6.87
N THR A 40 -4.36 -11.27 6.11
CA THR A 40 -4.57 -12.71 5.98
C THR A 40 -4.10 -13.26 4.65
N GLY A 41 -3.93 -12.42 3.65
CA GLY A 41 -3.63 -12.82 2.28
C GLY A 41 -4.87 -13.11 1.45
N GLU A 42 -6.06 -13.00 2.03
CA GLU A 42 -7.30 -13.30 1.31
C GLU A 42 -7.47 -12.39 0.10
N GLY A 43 -7.72 -12.98 -1.05
CA GLY A 43 -7.96 -12.27 -2.30
C GLY A 43 -6.71 -11.76 -2.99
N LEU A 44 -5.54 -11.84 -2.36
CA LEU A 44 -4.31 -11.30 -2.96
C LEU A 44 -3.89 -12.06 -4.22
N ALA A 45 -3.93 -13.38 -4.19
CA ALA A 45 -3.52 -14.18 -5.35
C ALA A 45 -4.36 -13.83 -6.57
N GLU A 46 -5.66 -13.68 -6.39
CA GLU A 46 -6.58 -13.39 -7.49
C GLU A 46 -6.40 -11.98 -8.02
N VAL A 47 -6.31 -10.98 -7.12
CA VAL A 47 -6.24 -9.58 -7.55
C VAL A 47 -4.90 -9.26 -8.20
N LEU A 48 -3.82 -9.94 -7.78
CA LEU A 48 -2.50 -9.68 -8.34
C LEU A 48 -2.22 -10.44 -9.63
N LYS A 49 -3.10 -11.35 -10.02
CA LYS A 49 -2.91 -12.10 -11.25
C LYS A 49 -2.86 -11.16 -12.45
N GLY A 50 -1.77 -11.20 -13.19
CA GLY A 50 -1.56 -10.34 -14.35
C GLY A 50 -1.19 -8.89 -14.01
N ALA A 51 -1.01 -8.57 -12.74
CA ALA A 51 -0.64 -7.22 -12.35
C ALA A 51 0.83 -6.92 -12.69
N SER A 52 1.06 -5.75 -13.25
CA SER A 52 2.41 -5.27 -13.55
C SER A 52 2.96 -4.43 -12.40
N VAL A 53 2.11 -3.63 -11.78
CA VAL A 53 2.50 -2.69 -10.73
C VAL A 53 1.51 -2.77 -9.58
N VAL A 54 2.03 -2.71 -8.36
CA VAL A 54 1.21 -2.60 -7.15
C VAL A 54 1.56 -1.28 -6.48
N VAL A 55 0.54 -0.50 -6.15
CA VAL A 55 0.71 0.75 -5.40
C VAL A 55 0.03 0.57 -4.05
N ASP A 56 0.80 0.68 -2.98
CA ASP A 56 0.28 0.53 -1.63
C ASP A 56 0.09 1.90 -0.98
N VAL A 57 -1.17 2.28 -0.81
CA VAL A 57 -1.56 3.51 -0.11
C VAL A 57 -2.40 3.19 1.13
N SER A 58 -2.33 1.96 1.60
CA SER A 58 -3.13 1.52 2.74
C SER A 58 -2.65 2.12 4.05
N ASN A 59 -3.59 2.28 4.97
CA ASN A 59 -3.32 2.74 6.34
C ASN A 59 -3.84 1.74 7.34
N SER A 60 -3.24 1.75 8.52
CA SER A 60 -3.70 0.92 9.62
C SER A 60 -5.10 1.37 10.08
N PRO A 61 -5.98 0.42 10.40
CA PRO A 61 -7.28 0.76 10.98
C PRO A 61 -7.19 1.18 12.45
N SER A 62 -6.04 1.01 13.07
CA SER A 62 -5.82 1.34 14.49
C SER A 62 -4.85 2.51 14.63
N TRP A 63 -4.96 3.23 15.75
CA TRP A 63 -4.06 4.32 16.10
C TRP A 63 -3.08 3.94 17.21
N ASP A 64 -3.15 2.70 17.71
CA ASP A 64 -2.22 2.19 18.70
C ASP A 64 -0.87 1.87 18.05
N ASP A 65 0.23 2.36 18.62
CA ASP A 65 1.57 2.23 18.02
C ASP A 65 1.94 0.78 17.73
N ALA A 66 1.68 -0.12 18.66
CA ALA A 66 2.00 -1.54 18.46
C ALA A 66 1.15 -2.17 17.36
N ALA A 67 -0.13 -1.80 17.30
CA ALA A 67 -1.03 -2.31 16.26
C ALA A 67 -0.66 -1.76 14.88
N VAL A 68 -0.23 -0.50 14.80
CA VAL A 68 0.21 0.11 13.55
C VAL A 68 1.46 -0.59 13.03
N LEU A 69 2.44 -0.82 13.90
CA LEU A 69 3.67 -1.52 13.53
C LEU A 69 3.35 -2.92 13.01
N LYS A 70 2.54 -3.67 13.75
CA LYS A 70 2.15 -5.03 13.37
C LYS A 70 1.40 -5.03 12.04
N PHE A 71 0.50 -4.08 11.83
CA PHE A 71 -0.24 -3.96 10.58
C PHE A 71 0.70 -3.81 9.40
N PHE A 72 1.60 -2.84 9.45
CA PHE A 72 2.50 -2.59 8.33
C PHE A 72 3.47 -3.73 8.09
N GLU A 73 3.99 -4.35 9.14
CA GLU A 73 4.88 -5.51 8.97
C GLU A 73 4.15 -6.69 8.33
N THR A 74 2.99 -7.06 8.86
CA THR A 74 2.26 -8.23 8.40
C THR A 74 1.72 -8.02 6.99
N ALA A 75 1.07 -6.88 6.77
CA ALA A 75 0.47 -6.56 5.48
C ALA A 75 1.52 -6.47 4.38
N THR A 76 2.64 -5.80 4.66
CA THR A 76 3.71 -5.62 3.68
C THR A 76 4.37 -6.95 3.35
N ARG A 77 4.65 -7.77 4.37
CA ARG A 77 5.26 -9.08 4.16
C ARG A 77 4.37 -9.96 3.29
N ASN A 78 3.08 -10.02 3.59
CA ASN A 78 2.14 -10.81 2.80
C ASN A 78 2.05 -10.28 1.38
N LEU A 79 1.91 -8.98 1.23
CA LEU A 79 1.79 -8.35 -0.07
C LEU A 79 2.99 -8.65 -0.96
N LEU A 80 4.21 -8.47 -0.44
CA LEU A 80 5.43 -8.74 -1.21
C LEU A 80 5.55 -10.21 -1.58
N THR A 81 5.18 -11.12 -0.68
CA THR A 81 5.21 -12.56 -0.95
C THR A 81 4.31 -12.90 -2.14
N TYR A 82 3.10 -12.37 -2.16
CA TYR A 82 2.17 -12.62 -3.26
C TYR A 82 2.60 -11.90 -4.55
N GLU A 83 3.24 -10.72 -4.43
CA GLU A 83 3.76 -10.02 -5.60
C GLU A 83 4.86 -10.81 -6.28
N GLU A 84 5.77 -11.41 -5.51
CA GLU A 84 6.82 -12.25 -6.07
C GLU A 84 6.22 -13.45 -6.80
N ALA A 85 5.24 -14.10 -6.19
CA ALA A 85 4.59 -15.26 -6.80
C ALA A 85 3.83 -14.89 -8.08
N ALA A 86 3.27 -13.69 -8.14
CA ALA A 86 2.50 -13.22 -9.29
C ALA A 86 3.36 -12.62 -10.40
N GLY A 87 4.64 -12.41 -10.15
CA GLY A 87 5.55 -11.79 -11.13
C GLY A 87 5.34 -10.29 -11.30
N VAL A 88 4.89 -9.62 -10.25
CA VAL A 88 4.74 -8.15 -10.26
C VAL A 88 6.10 -7.50 -10.53
N ARG A 89 6.12 -6.53 -11.43
CA ARG A 89 7.37 -5.91 -11.89
C ARG A 89 7.83 -4.76 -11.02
N HIS A 90 6.91 -4.10 -10.32
CA HIS A 90 7.26 -2.96 -9.51
C HIS A 90 6.27 -2.75 -8.37
N HIS A 91 6.81 -2.46 -7.19
CA HIS A 91 6.04 -2.14 -6.00
C HIS A 91 6.25 -0.67 -5.67
N VAL A 92 5.17 0.09 -5.56
CA VAL A 92 5.23 1.49 -5.16
C VAL A 92 4.58 1.63 -3.79
N ALA A 93 5.32 2.14 -2.82
CA ALA A 93 4.79 2.41 -1.49
C ALA A 93 4.68 3.91 -1.29
N LEU A 94 3.51 4.35 -0.84
CA LEU A 94 3.32 5.75 -0.48
C LEU A 94 3.46 5.88 1.03
N SER A 95 4.47 6.60 1.45
CA SER A 95 4.73 6.85 2.86
C SER A 95 4.23 8.25 3.20
N VAL A 96 3.18 8.32 4.01
CA VAL A 96 2.57 9.58 4.42
C VAL A 96 3.02 9.91 5.83
N VAL A 97 3.52 11.13 6.02
CA VAL A 97 3.98 11.62 7.33
C VAL A 97 3.01 12.67 7.82
N GLY A 98 2.90 12.80 9.13
CA GLY A 98 2.17 13.91 9.72
C GLY A 98 0.70 13.65 9.99
N THR A 99 0.35 12.45 10.44
CA THR A 99 -1.01 12.23 10.91
C THR A 99 -1.14 12.73 12.34
N ASP A 100 -2.27 13.36 12.66
CA ASP A 100 -2.50 13.93 13.98
C ASP A 100 -2.84 12.89 15.04
N ARG A 101 -3.16 11.67 14.62
CA ARG A 101 -3.71 10.65 15.52
C ARG A 101 -2.71 9.63 16.02
N LEU A 102 -1.55 9.55 15.36
CA LEU A 102 -0.49 8.62 15.75
C LEU A 102 0.61 9.38 16.44
N SER A 103 1.27 8.73 17.39
CA SER A 103 2.50 9.30 17.90
C SER A 103 3.50 9.31 16.74
N GLU A 104 4.28 10.36 16.68
CA GLU A 104 5.28 10.52 15.63
C GLU A 104 6.26 9.35 15.65
N SER A 105 6.75 8.97 16.83
CA SER A 105 7.71 7.87 16.94
C SER A 105 7.12 6.52 16.56
N GLY A 106 5.86 6.26 16.91
CA GLY A 106 5.18 5.02 16.53
C GLY A 106 4.98 4.91 15.03
N TYR A 107 4.59 6.01 14.41
CA TYR A 107 4.42 6.05 12.96
C TYR A 107 5.77 5.83 12.25
N PHE A 108 6.81 6.51 12.69
CA PHE A 108 8.15 6.35 12.11
C PHE A 108 8.64 4.91 12.21
N ARG A 109 8.46 4.27 13.38
CA ARG A 109 8.87 2.88 13.55
C ARG A 109 8.15 1.95 12.57
N ALA A 110 6.85 2.17 12.40
CA ALA A 110 6.04 1.36 11.49
C ALA A 110 6.51 1.55 10.04
N LYS A 111 6.77 2.76 9.62
CA LYS A 111 7.21 3.04 8.25
C LYS A 111 8.63 2.56 8.00
N ILE A 112 9.51 2.66 8.98
CA ILE A 112 10.87 2.12 8.86
C ILE A 112 10.82 0.61 8.69
N ALA A 113 9.99 -0.09 9.47
CA ALA A 113 9.82 -1.54 9.34
C ALA A 113 9.28 -1.91 7.97
N GLN A 114 8.28 -1.18 7.47
CA GLN A 114 7.71 -1.39 6.15
C GLN A 114 8.76 -1.21 5.06
N GLU A 115 9.51 -0.12 5.12
CA GLU A 115 10.53 0.17 4.10
C GLU A 115 11.65 -0.86 4.12
N LYS A 116 12.03 -1.36 5.30
CA LYS A 116 13.03 -2.39 5.41
C LYS A 116 12.60 -3.67 4.68
N LEU A 117 11.36 -4.09 4.89
CA LEU A 117 10.81 -5.27 4.21
C LEU A 117 10.81 -5.08 2.70
N ILE A 118 10.42 -3.90 2.22
CA ILE A 118 10.40 -3.59 0.80
C ILE A 118 11.81 -3.66 0.22
N LYS A 119 12.78 -3.08 0.90
CA LYS A 119 14.18 -3.06 0.43
C LYS A 119 14.82 -4.44 0.42
N GLU A 120 14.38 -5.32 1.32
CA GLU A 120 14.89 -6.70 1.37
C GLU A 120 14.19 -7.63 0.38
N SER A 121 13.10 -7.19 -0.22
CA SER A 121 12.34 -7.97 -1.20
C SER A 121 13.07 -8.01 -2.55
N SER A 122 12.81 -9.07 -3.32
CA SER A 122 13.33 -9.18 -4.68
C SER A 122 12.52 -8.36 -5.68
N VAL A 123 11.38 -7.82 -5.29
CA VAL A 123 10.53 -7.01 -6.18
C VAL A 123 11.13 -5.62 -6.32
N PRO A 124 11.36 -5.12 -7.54
CA PRO A 124 11.79 -3.73 -7.72
C PRO A 124 10.79 -2.77 -7.08
N TYR A 125 11.26 -1.71 -6.50
CA TYR A 125 10.40 -0.83 -5.72
C TYR A 125 10.71 0.65 -5.92
N SER A 126 9.71 1.47 -5.58
CA SER A 126 9.86 2.92 -5.38
C SER A 126 9.11 3.28 -4.11
N ILE A 127 9.73 4.11 -3.29
CA ILE A 127 9.09 4.59 -2.06
C ILE A 127 8.92 6.09 -2.21
N VAL A 128 7.66 6.54 -2.20
CA VAL A 128 7.33 7.96 -2.34
C VAL A 128 7.00 8.50 -0.95
N HIS A 129 7.79 9.47 -0.51
CA HIS A 129 7.55 10.13 0.77
C HIS A 129 6.73 11.39 0.52
N ALA A 130 5.60 11.49 1.19
CA ALA A 130 4.75 12.66 1.07
C ALA A 130 4.33 13.12 2.45
N THR A 131 4.36 14.41 2.67
CA THR A 131 3.91 15.01 3.93
C THR A 131 2.61 15.73 3.69
N GLN A 132 1.66 15.58 4.62
CA GLN A 132 0.43 16.34 4.60
C GLN A 132 -0.29 16.32 3.26
N ILE A 133 -0.47 15.13 2.71
CA ILE A 133 -1.01 14.97 1.36
C ILE A 133 -2.31 15.75 1.13
N GLY A 134 -3.23 15.77 2.03
CA GLY A 134 -4.47 16.49 1.86
C GLY A 134 -4.32 18.00 1.86
N ARG A 135 -3.15 18.53 2.18
CA ARG A 135 -2.90 19.96 2.32
C ARG A 135 -1.94 20.51 1.26
N ALA A 136 -1.27 19.65 0.57
CA ALA A 136 -0.19 20.06 -0.35
C ALA A 136 -0.67 20.94 -1.49
N HIS A 137 -1.93 20.96 -1.75
CA HIS A 137 -2.50 21.64 -2.91
C HIS A 137 -3.45 22.75 -2.54
N VAL A 138 -3.40 23.11 -1.31
CA VAL A 138 -4.25 24.21 -0.84
C VAL A 138 -3.78 25.53 -1.44
#